data_fc76c8bd6cbe0b673c876d6e108c33d5
#
_entry.id   fc76c8bd6cbe0b673c876d6e108c33d5
#
_cell.length_a   1.000
_cell.length_b   1.000
_cell.length_c   1.000
_cell.angle_alpha   90.00
_cell.angle_beta   90.00
_cell.angle_gamma   90.00
#
_symmetry.space_group_name_H-M   'P 1'
#
loop_
_entity.id
_entity.type
_entity.pdbx_description
1 polymer ?
#
loop_
_entity_poly.entity_id
_entity_poly.type
_entity_poly.pdbx_seq_one_letter_code
_entity_poly.pdbx_strand_id
1 'polypeptide(L)'
;EHGRKTYARHGLSTHVLLLHPKSRGSVQLASPRWQDDPRIDFRYFSHPDDLATMVKGVRRVLEVFDTPTLRARVKADLRTAHCRTDEDFAQWCRGVAGTNYHPVGSCRMGPDAADSVVDARLRVHGVQGLRVIDSSIFPTIPGGNTTAPSYMVGEKGAAMLGEDWR
;
A
#
# COMPACT_ATOMS: atom_id res chain seq x y z
N GLU A 1 -9.02 12.17 -0.97
CA GLU A 1 -9.60 12.69 0.29
C GLU A 1 -10.57 11.70 0.94
N HIS A 2 -10.57 10.44 0.47
CA HIS A 2 -11.23 9.28 1.09
C HIS A 2 -12.70 9.53 1.50
N GLY A 3 -13.47 10.19 0.61
CA GLY A 3 -14.89 10.47 0.86
C GLY A 3 -15.19 11.65 1.79
N ARG A 4 -14.18 12.36 2.28
CA ARG A 4 -14.37 13.52 3.16
C ARG A 4 -14.78 14.80 2.43
N LYS A 5 -14.56 14.88 1.12
CA LYS A 5 -15.07 15.98 0.28
C LYS A 5 -16.16 15.46 -0.64
N THR A 6 -17.34 16.04 -0.53
CA THR A 6 -18.46 15.81 -1.43
C THR A 6 -18.48 16.89 -2.50
N TYR A 7 -18.81 16.51 -3.71
CA TYR A 7 -19.09 17.44 -4.80
C TYR A 7 -20.60 17.61 -4.94
N ALA A 8 -21.06 18.83 -5.12
CA ALA A 8 -22.49 19.14 -5.33
C ALA A 8 -23.02 18.66 -6.72
N ARG A 9 -22.30 17.78 -7.40
CA ARG A 9 -22.60 17.28 -8.75
C ARG A 9 -22.39 15.78 -8.81
N HIS A 10 -23.07 15.14 -9.76
CA HIS A 10 -22.76 13.75 -10.09
C HIS A 10 -21.31 13.65 -10.59
N GLY A 11 -20.60 12.67 -10.11
CA GLY A 11 -19.20 12.44 -10.47
C GLY A 11 -18.84 10.97 -10.45
N LEU A 12 -17.76 10.64 -11.13
CA LEU A 12 -17.12 9.34 -11.15
C LEU A 12 -15.68 9.50 -10.68
N SER A 13 -15.26 8.69 -9.75
CA SER A 13 -13.86 8.63 -9.28
C SER A 13 -13.22 7.33 -9.69
N THR A 14 -11.98 7.41 -10.14
CA THR A 14 -11.13 6.24 -10.43
C THR A 14 -9.85 6.37 -9.63
N HIS A 15 -9.37 5.24 -9.11
CA HIS A 15 -8.11 5.15 -8.39
C HIS A 15 -7.10 4.34 -9.20
N VAL A 16 -5.86 4.79 -9.22
CA VAL A 16 -4.71 4.04 -9.72
C VAL A 16 -3.94 3.53 -8.53
N LEU A 17 -3.70 2.24 -8.48
CA LEU A 17 -3.01 1.58 -7.36
C LEU A 17 -1.67 1.02 -7.84
N LEU A 18 -0.60 1.40 -7.15
CA LEU A 18 0.73 0.83 -7.35
C LEU A 18 0.81 -0.46 -6.55
N LEU A 19 0.66 -1.62 -7.21
CA LEU A 19 0.55 -2.92 -6.55
C LEU A 19 1.90 -3.45 -6.03
N HIS A 20 3.00 -3.10 -6.69
CA HIS A 20 4.35 -3.57 -6.33
C HIS A 20 5.31 -2.39 -6.16
N PRO A 21 5.13 -1.54 -5.13
CA PRO A 21 6.03 -0.42 -4.90
C PRO A 21 7.44 -0.91 -4.54
N LYS A 22 8.46 -0.21 -5.07
CA LYS A 22 9.87 -0.38 -4.69
C LYS A 22 10.27 0.53 -3.52
N SER A 23 9.54 1.64 -3.34
CA SER A 23 9.70 2.53 -2.20
C SER A 23 9.46 1.78 -0.88
N ARG A 24 10.24 2.11 0.14
CA ARG A 24 10.12 1.52 1.47
C ARG A 24 10.04 2.63 2.51
N GLY A 25 9.07 2.51 3.39
CA GLY A 25 8.89 3.36 4.55
C GLY A 25 9.37 2.71 5.84
N SER A 26 9.02 3.31 6.95
CA SER A 26 9.34 2.78 8.28
C SER A 26 8.23 3.05 9.28
N VAL A 27 8.14 2.16 10.28
CA VAL A 27 7.36 2.35 11.50
C VAL A 27 8.32 2.23 12.66
N GLN A 28 8.39 3.25 13.51
CA GLN A 28 9.33 3.33 14.61
C GLN A 28 8.63 3.79 15.89
N LEU A 29 9.11 3.36 17.04
CA LEU A 29 8.66 3.90 18.32
C LEU A 29 9.04 5.39 18.40
N ALA A 30 8.10 6.22 18.84
CA ALA A 30 8.38 7.63 19.14
C ALA A 30 9.09 7.78 20.49
N SER A 31 8.77 6.89 21.46
CA SER A 31 9.35 6.82 22.79
C SER A 31 9.17 5.40 23.38
N PRO A 32 9.69 5.11 24.59
CA PRO A 32 9.43 3.84 25.28
C PRO A 32 8.02 3.74 25.87
N ARG A 33 7.22 4.80 25.83
CA ARG A 33 5.85 4.81 26.37
C ARG A 33 4.89 4.22 25.34
N TRP A 34 4.11 3.22 25.73
CA TRP A 34 3.15 2.56 24.84
C TRP A 34 1.98 3.46 24.39
N GLN A 35 1.72 4.56 25.13
CA GLN A 35 0.67 5.54 24.82
C GLN A 35 1.04 6.48 23.66
N ASP A 36 2.32 6.60 23.35
CA ASP A 36 2.78 7.51 22.33
C ASP A 36 2.59 6.88 20.94
N ASP A 37 1.99 7.63 20.04
CA ASP A 37 1.77 7.17 18.67
C ASP A 37 3.11 6.86 17.98
N PRO A 38 3.21 5.78 17.19
CA PRO A 38 4.42 5.45 16.45
C PRO A 38 4.70 6.50 15.38
N ARG A 39 5.97 6.69 15.07
CA ARG A 39 6.38 7.47 13.89
C ARG A 39 6.25 6.61 12.65
N ILE A 40 5.33 7.01 11.74
CA ILE A 40 5.05 6.31 10.49
C ILE A 40 5.52 7.20 9.34
N ASP A 41 6.47 6.71 8.55
CA ASP A 41 6.95 7.36 7.35
C ASP A 41 6.75 6.42 6.16
N PHE A 42 5.79 6.71 5.31
CA PHE A 42 5.50 5.89 4.12
C PHE A 42 6.52 6.04 3.00
N ARG A 43 7.22 7.18 2.92
CA ARG A 43 8.22 7.50 1.89
C ARG A 43 7.73 7.23 0.47
N TYR A 44 6.47 7.61 0.18
CA TYR A 44 5.90 7.46 -1.16
C TYR A 44 6.82 8.04 -2.22
N PHE A 45 6.99 7.29 -3.33
CA PHE A 45 7.82 7.69 -4.46
C PHE A 45 9.30 8.00 -4.12
N SER A 46 9.84 7.40 -3.05
CA SER A 46 11.28 7.47 -2.78
C SER A 46 12.10 6.68 -3.82
N HIS A 47 11.48 5.71 -4.52
CA HIS A 47 12.05 5.05 -5.68
C HIS A 47 11.47 5.66 -6.97
N PRO A 48 12.29 6.09 -7.95
CA PRO A 48 11.83 6.80 -9.14
C PRO A 48 10.87 5.99 -10.02
N ASP A 49 11.06 4.66 -10.09
CA ASP A 49 10.21 3.78 -10.91
C ASP A 49 8.74 3.79 -10.44
N ASP A 50 8.52 3.99 -9.14
CA ASP A 50 7.17 4.00 -8.57
C ASP A 50 6.37 5.17 -9.10
N LEU A 51 6.98 6.35 -9.14
CA LEU A 51 6.36 7.55 -9.70
C LEU A 51 6.13 7.42 -11.21
N ALA A 52 7.14 6.92 -11.94
CA ALA A 52 7.02 6.71 -13.38
C ALA A 52 5.90 5.71 -13.72
N THR A 53 5.78 4.64 -12.92
CA THR A 53 4.70 3.65 -13.08
C THR A 53 3.33 4.27 -12.77
N MET A 54 3.24 5.10 -11.73
CA MET A 54 2.00 5.79 -11.37
C MET A 54 1.55 6.76 -12.47
N VAL A 55 2.46 7.54 -13.05
CA VAL A 55 2.18 8.45 -14.18
C VAL A 55 1.61 7.68 -15.36
N LYS A 56 2.24 6.55 -15.75
CA LYS A 56 1.71 5.67 -16.80
C LYS A 56 0.30 5.17 -16.48
N GLY A 57 0.06 4.77 -15.23
CA GLY A 57 -1.26 4.32 -14.78
C GLY A 57 -2.32 5.42 -14.90
N VAL A 58 -2.01 6.65 -14.50
CA VAL A 58 -2.93 7.79 -14.61
C VAL A 58 -3.25 8.09 -16.08
N ARG A 59 -2.24 8.12 -16.97
CA ARG A 59 -2.45 8.29 -18.40
C ARG A 59 -3.35 7.20 -18.98
N ARG A 60 -3.13 5.94 -18.57
CA ARG A 60 -3.97 4.83 -19.04
C ARG A 60 -5.43 4.98 -18.62
N VAL A 61 -5.69 5.47 -17.42
CA VAL A 61 -7.05 5.80 -16.97
C VAL A 61 -7.67 6.90 -17.81
N LEU A 62 -6.91 7.96 -18.15
CA LEU A 62 -7.40 9.04 -19.01
C LEU A 62 -7.74 8.53 -20.42
N GLU A 63 -6.94 7.63 -21.00
CA GLU A 63 -7.26 6.98 -22.27
C GLU A 63 -8.59 6.20 -22.20
N VAL A 64 -8.86 5.51 -21.09
CA VAL A 64 -10.14 4.82 -20.87
C VAL A 64 -11.30 5.82 -20.84
N PHE A 65 -11.14 6.94 -20.14
CA PHE A 65 -12.17 8.00 -20.11
C PHE A 65 -12.37 8.69 -21.48
N ASP A 66 -11.36 8.66 -22.34
CA ASP A 66 -11.41 9.23 -23.67
C ASP A 66 -12.10 8.33 -24.72
N THR A 67 -12.48 7.11 -24.34
CA THR A 67 -13.26 6.21 -25.21
C THR A 67 -14.64 6.81 -25.53
N PRO A 68 -15.22 6.56 -26.73
CA PRO A 68 -16.49 7.18 -27.15
C PRO A 68 -17.62 7.00 -26.10
N THR A 69 -17.72 5.84 -25.49
CA THR A 69 -18.78 5.52 -24.53
C THR A 69 -18.69 6.38 -23.25
N LEU A 70 -17.48 6.58 -22.71
CA LEU A 70 -17.29 7.37 -21.50
C LEU A 70 -17.22 8.86 -21.79
N ARG A 71 -16.57 9.27 -22.90
CA ARG A 71 -16.52 10.67 -23.34
C ARG A 71 -17.92 11.26 -23.53
N ALA A 72 -18.88 10.50 -24.03
CA ALA A 72 -20.26 10.95 -24.18
C ALA A 72 -20.97 11.26 -22.83
N ARG A 73 -20.47 10.74 -21.73
CA ARG A 73 -21.06 10.87 -20.36
C ARG A 73 -20.26 11.75 -19.42
N VAL A 74 -18.95 11.91 -19.65
CA VAL A 74 -18.04 12.69 -18.80
C VAL A 74 -17.92 14.10 -19.37
N LYS A 75 -18.43 15.10 -18.64
CA LYS A 75 -18.43 16.50 -19.09
C LYS A 75 -17.10 17.21 -18.84
N ALA A 76 -16.38 16.83 -17.79
CA ALA A 76 -15.14 17.49 -17.38
C ALA A 76 -14.26 16.59 -16.51
N ASP A 77 -12.95 16.69 -16.69
CA ASP A 77 -11.96 16.23 -15.74
C ASP A 77 -11.77 17.30 -14.65
N LEU A 78 -12.02 16.91 -13.40
CA LEU A 78 -11.97 17.81 -12.26
C LEU A 78 -10.60 17.81 -11.56
N ARG A 79 -9.69 16.92 -11.91
CA ARG A 79 -8.46 16.68 -11.14
C ARG A 79 -7.19 16.87 -11.95
N THR A 80 -7.16 16.41 -13.19
CA THR A 80 -5.95 16.36 -14.01
C THR A 80 -6.00 17.23 -15.27
N ALA A 81 -7.07 17.99 -15.47
CA ALA A 81 -7.27 18.83 -16.65
C ALA A 81 -6.16 19.86 -16.94
N HIS A 82 -5.37 20.21 -15.90
CA HIS A 82 -4.22 21.12 -16.02
C HIS A 82 -2.92 20.41 -16.40
N CYS A 83 -2.83 19.09 -16.25
CA CYS A 83 -1.63 18.32 -16.57
C CYS A 83 -1.48 18.14 -18.08
N ARG A 84 -0.30 18.40 -18.64
CA ARG A 84 0.03 18.25 -20.06
C ARG A 84 1.20 17.31 -20.29
N THR A 85 2.23 17.43 -19.48
CA THR A 85 3.47 16.67 -19.56
C THR A 85 3.52 15.57 -18.49
N ASP A 86 4.47 14.64 -18.62
CA ASP A 86 4.70 13.62 -17.58
C ASP A 86 5.15 14.23 -16.26
N GLU A 87 5.86 15.36 -16.33
CA GLU A 87 6.26 16.09 -15.11
C GLU A 87 5.06 16.70 -14.40
N ASP A 88 4.08 17.27 -15.14
CA ASP A 88 2.84 17.77 -14.52
C ASP A 88 2.10 16.63 -13.81
N PHE A 89 1.97 15.47 -14.44
CA PHE A 89 1.36 14.29 -13.82
C PHE A 89 2.16 13.79 -12.63
N ALA A 90 3.50 13.80 -12.70
CA ALA A 90 4.35 13.41 -11.59
C ALA A 90 4.17 14.34 -10.40
N GLN A 91 4.16 15.65 -10.63
CA GLN A 91 3.92 16.64 -9.58
C GLN A 91 2.52 16.48 -8.96
N TRP A 92 1.50 16.29 -9.81
CA TRP A 92 0.15 16.04 -9.35
C TRP A 92 0.08 14.77 -8.50
N CYS A 93 0.68 13.64 -8.94
CA CYS A 93 0.76 12.40 -8.18
C CYS A 93 1.40 12.61 -6.81
N ARG A 94 2.51 13.35 -6.72
CA ARG A 94 3.17 13.66 -5.42
C ARG A 94 2.25 14.43 -4.47
N GLY A 95 1.40 15.31 -5.02
CA GLY A 95 0.48 16.14 -4.23
C GLY A 95 -0.78 15.41 -3.75
N VAL A 96 -1.18 14.30 -4.41
CA VAL A 96 -2.46 13.62 -4.12
C VAL A 96 -2.33 12.17 -3.69
N ALA A 97 -1.14 11.57 -3.81
CA ALA A 97 -0.92 10.20 -3.41
C ALA A 97 -1.20 9.99 -1.92
N GLY A 98 -1.73 8.82 -1.60
CA GLY A 98 -2.04 8.45 -0.25
C GLY A 98 -2.16 6.93 -0.11
N THR A 99 -2.44 6.50 1.10
CA THR A 99 -2.62 5.08 1.39
C THR A 99 -3.95 4.57 0.84
N ASN A 100 -3.94 3.32 0.37
CA ASN A 100 -5.16 2.54 0.12
C ASN A 100 -5.48 1.59 1.30
N TYR A 101 -4.88 1.84 2.49
CA TYR A 101 -5.12 1.11 3.73
C TYR A 101 -4.72 -0.37 3.71
N HIS A 102 -3.72 -0.71 2.90
CA HIS A 102 -3.16 -2.06 2.80
C HIS A 102 -1.64 -2.08 3.07
N PRO A 103 -1.16 -1.50 4.20
CA PRO A 103 0.26 -1.55 4.54
C PRO A 103 0.68 -2.97 4.90
N VAL A 104 1.93 -3.32 4.58
CA VAL A 104 2.56 -4.61 4.90
C VAL A 104 4.04 -4.42 5.23
N GLY A 105 4.69 -5.45 5.76
CA GLY A 105 6.15 -5.54 5.79
C GLY A 105 6.84 -4.92 7.00
N SER A 106 6.12 -4.34 7.97
CA SER A 106 6.74 -3.81 9.20
C SER A 106 7.34 -4.88 10.11
N CYS A 107 6.87 -6.14 9.98
CA CYS A 107 7.43 -7.33 10.62
C CYS A 107 7.77 -8.40 9.58
N ARG A 108 8.37 -8.00 8.45
CA ARG A 108 8.55 -8.86 7.29
C ARG A 108 9.21 -10.19 7.62
N MET A 109 8.74 -11.23 6.93
CA MET A 109 9.30 -12.58 7.00
C MET A 109 10.57 -12.68 6.15
N GLY A 110 11.54 -13.43 6.65
CA GLY A 110 12.78 -13.75 5.94
C GLY A 110 13.66 -14.70 6.73
N PRO A 111 14.70 -15.26 6.09
CA PRO A 111 15.59 -16.21 6.72
C PRO A 111 16.63 -15.57 7.65
N ASP A 112 16.92 -14.28 7.49
CA ASP A 112 17.98 -13.59 8.20
C ASP A 112 17.42 -12.52 9.15
N ALA A 113 17.79 -12.63 10.42
CA ALA A 113 17.42 -11.66 11.46
C ALA A 113 17.98 -10.24 11.22
N ALA A 114 19.01 -10.08 10.38
CA ALA A 114 19.57 -8.78 10.07
C ALA A 114 18.61 -7.92 9.22
N ASP A 115 17.72 -8.55 8.46
CA ASP A 115 16.84 -7.86 7.53
C ASP A 115 15.37 -8.32 7.59
N SER A 116 15.02 -9.18 8.54
CA SER A 116 13.65 -9.67 8.77
C SER A 116 13.32 -9.78 10.25
N VAL A 117 12.03 -9.81 10.58
CA VAL A 117 11.53 -9.87 11.94
C VAL A 117 11.11 -11.29 12.33
N VAL A 118 10.52 -12.03 11.39
CA VAL A 118 10.06 -13.40 11.64
C VAL A 118 10.63 -14.38 10.62
N ASP A 119 10.75 -15.64 11.05
CA ASP A 119 11.14 -16.77 10.20
C ASP A 119 9.94 -17.31 9.37
N ALA A 120 10.18 -18.36 8.57
CA ALA A 120 9.14 -19.02 7.77
C ALA A 120 8.02 -19.71 8.58
N ARG A 121 8.22 -19.90 9.90
CA ARG A 121 7.20 -20.35 10.83
C ARG A 121 6.57 -19.21 11.64
N LEU A 122 6.79 -17.96 11.22
CA LEU A 122 6.24 -16.75 11.84
C LEU A 122 6.77 -16.47 13.24
N ARG A 123 7.88 -17.11 13.65
CA ARG A 123 8.53 -16.91 14.95
C ARG A 123 9.45 -15.70 14.88
N VAL A 124 9.39 -14.85 15.90
CA VAL A 124 10.27 -13.66 15.97
C VAL A 124 11.71 -14.09 16.18
N HIS A 125 12.61 -13.62 15.34
CA HIS A 125 14.04 -13.90 15.47
C HIS A 125 14.58 -13.42 16.84
N GLY A 126 15.33 -14.28 17.52
CA GLY A 126 15.96 -13.96 18.80
C GLY A 126 15.02 -13.87 20.02
N VAL A 127 13.70 -14.09 19.85
CA VAL A 127 12.73 -14.08 20.95
C VAL A 127 11.99 -15.41 21.00
N GLN A 128 12.07 -16.10 22.14
CA GLN A 128 11.36 -17.37 22.31
C GLN A 128 9.88 -17.15 22.63
N GLY A 129 9.03 -18.04 22.11
CA GLY A 129 7.59 -18.06 22.41
C GLY A 129 6.78 -16.93 21.77
N LEU A 130 7.35 -16.11 20.88
CA LEU A 130 6.67 -14.98 20.21
C LEU A 130 6.55 -15.21 18.71
N ARG A 131 5.35 -14.91 18.17
CA ARG A 131 5.07 -14.91 16.72
C ARG A 131 4.36 -13.64 16.30
N VAL A 132 4.47 -13.31 15.02
CA VAL A 132 3.64 -12.30 14.36
C VAL A 132 2.82 -13.01 13.29
N ILE A 133 1.48 -12.88 13.36
CA ILE A 133 0.54 -13.61 12.48
C ILE A 133 -0.48 -12.61 11.91
N ASP A 134 -0.01 -11.68 11.09
CA ASP A 134 -0.83 -10.68 10.40
C ASP A 134 -0.14 -10.23 9.11
N SER A 135 -0.72 -9.24 8.41
CA SER A 135 -0.19 -8.75 7.13
C SER A 135 1.17 -8.06 7.22
N SER A 136 1.65 -7.72 8.40
CA SER A 136 2.98 -7.11 8.57
C SER A 136 4.13 -8.04 8.21
N ILE A 137 3.88 -9.37 8.18
CA ILE A 137 4.89 -10.36 7.78
C ILE A 137 5.21 -10.39 6.30
N PHE A 138 4.35 -9.85 5.42
CA PHE A 138 4.60 -9.90 3.99
C PHE A 138 5.85 -9.10 3.61
N PRO A 139 6.83 -9.70 2.91
CA PRO A 139 8.02 -8.97 2.45
C PRO A 139 7.69 -7.98 1.32
N THR A 140 6.60 -8.22 0.58
CA THR A 140 6.06 -7.36 -0.48
C THR A 140 4.54 -7.41 -0.47
N ILE A 141 3.89 -6.38 -1.04
CA ILE A 141 2.44 -6.41 -1.21
C ILE A 141 2.06 -7.56 -2.17
N PRO A 142 1.09 -8.42 -1.82
CA PRO A 142 0.74 -9.62 -2.60
C PRO A 142 -0.08 -9.33 -3.88
N GLY A 143 0.09 -8.15 -4.47
CA GLY A 143 -0.50 -7.79 -5.78
C GLY A 143 -1.97 -7.38 -5.74
N GLY A 144 -2.49 -7.02 -4.58
CA GLY A 144 -3.89 -6.60 -4.41
C GLY A 144 -4.19 -6.19 -2.98
N ASN A 145 -5.48 -6.07 -2.68
CA ASN A 145 -5.96 -5.78 -1.33
C ASN A 145 -5.57 -6.90 -0.38
N THR A 146 -5.19 -6.56 0.86
CA THR A 146 -4.55 -7.49 1.80
C THR A 146 -5.52 -8.29 2.67
N THR A 147 -6.83 -8.10 2.55
CA THR A 147 -7.83 -8.80 3.38
C THR A 147 -7.75 -10.31 3.23
N ALA A 148 -7.88 -10.85 2.02
CA ALA A 148 -7.82 -12.30 1.79
C ALA A 148 -6.46 -12.90 2.18
N PRO A 149 -5.30 -12.31 1.79
CA PRO A 149 -4.01 -12.78 2.29
C PRO A 149 -3.86 -12.74 3.82
N SER A 150 -4.47 -11.77 4.51
CA SER A 150 -4.43 -11.70 5.98
C SER A 150 -5.17 -12.88 6.63
N TYR A 151 -6.32 -13.27 6.10
CA TYR A 151 -7.01 -14.50 6.54
C TYR A 151 -6.15 -15.74 6.31
N MET A 152 -5.51 -15.84 5.14
CA MET A 152 -4.60 -16.96 4.85
C MET A 152 -3.44 -17.04 5.85
N VAL A 153 -2.86 -15.90 6.23
CA VAL A 153 -1.80 -15.85 7.26
C VAL A 153 -2.34 -16.31 8.60
N GLY A 154 -3.54 -15.87 9.00
CA GLY A 154 -4.20 -16.29 10.25
C GLY A 154 -4.40 -17.80 10.31
N GLU A 155 -5.00 -18.39 9.27
CA GLU A 155 -5.25 -19.84 9.16
C GLU A 155 -3.94 -20.64 9.19
N LYS A 156 -2.95 -20.24 8.39
CA LYS A 156 -1.66 -20.93 8.36
C LYS A 156 -0.90 -20.80 9.67
N GLY A 157 -0.94 -19.62 10.30
CA GLY A 157 -0.32 -19.38 11.60
C GLY A 157 -0.94 -20.21 12.71
N ALA A 158 -2.27 -20.34 12.75
CA ALA A 158 -2.99 -21.20 13.68
C ALA A 158 -2.61 -22.66 13.53
N ALA A 159 -2.52 -23.15 12.28
CA ALA A 159 -2.08 -24.52 12.01
C ALA A 159 -0.65 -24.78 12.52
N MET A 160 0.28 -23.85 12.27
CA MET A 160 1.67 -23.94 12.76
C MET A 160 1.77 -23.95 14.28
N LEU A 161 0.92 -23.16 14.96
CA LEU A 161 0.82 -23.21 16.43
C LEU A 161 0.35 -24.59 16.93
N GLY A 162 -0.69 -25.12 16.32
CA GLY A 162 -1.20 -26.46 16.67
C GLY A 162 -0.20 -27.60 16.44
N GLU A 163 0.70 -27.47 15.46
CA GLU A 163 1.80 -28.41 15.23
C GLU A 163 2.86 -28.36 16.35
N ASP A 164 3.21 -27.14 16.79
CA ASP A 164 4.28 -26.94 17.77
C ASP A 164 3.86 -27.29 19.22
N TRP A 165 2.56 -27.45 19.48
CA TRP A 165 2.01 -27.80 20.81
C TRP A 165 1.56 -29.26 20.94
N ARG A 166 1.87 -30.09 19.97
CA ARG A 166 1.67 -31.55 20.00
C ARG A 166 2.95 -32.27 20.43
#